data_aef712c7cc84902145a69c51931a9cda
#
_entry.id   aef712c7cc84902145a69c51931a9cda
#
_cell.length_a   1.000
_cell.length_b   1.000
_cell.length_c   1.000
_cell.angle_alpha   90.00
_cell.angle_beta   90.00
_cell.angle_gamma   90.00
#
_symmetry.space_group_name_H-M   'P 1'
#
loop_
_entity.id
_entity.type
_entity.pdbx_description
1 polymer ?
#
loop_
_entity_poly.entity_id
_entity_poly.type
_entity_poly.pdbx_seq_one_letter_code
_entity_poly.pdbx_strand_id
1 'polypeptide(L)'
;MEEKVLDLLLTALKDRGLVKAGGRQRTDSTRVLAAVRDLNRLELAGETLRATLEALACAAPDWLAGAVSVREWADRYGPRTHSWHPPASTSKREEMALVYGRDGFALLEAVHAPDAPAWLRELPAVQVLRTMWVQNYHRTVTEAGAEVKRRESKDLPPGRLRLASPYDTDARYGLKQGSWWTGYKIHISGSCDDADGLDAATGQATPLGADGPPPRLITSIATTDATVTDAEMTEPVHHMLAARDLLPAEHFLDSGYASAELIVGMKKNFGVTLVTPVLMNSSPQARAGAGFDRTAFTIDWDKRQATCPRGDTSTWWSPATLRGTKAIVIKFDKETCRPCPVRDQCTRSKTGGRTLSLQPRELQEVLDHARLQQDDEQWRARYGTRAGIEGTIHQAVAVTGMRRARYLGLQKTHLEHVFSAVALNLIRLDAWWNGHPLDRTRVSHLARLDLSLAA
;
A
#
# COMPACT_ATOMS: atom_id res chain seq x y z
N MET A 1 18.21 13.49 -1.55
CA MET A 1 18.46 14.64 -0.64
C MET A 1 17.49 14.63 0.54
N GLU A 2 16.28 14.17 0.33
CA GLU A 2 15.17 14.19 1.31
C GLU A 2 15.48 13.37 2.58
N GLU A 3 16.11 12.21 2.45
CA GLU A 3 16.41 11.31 3.57
C GLU A 3 17.65 11.67 4.38
N LYS A 4 18.48 12.62 3.92
CA LYS A 4 19.77 12.96 4.58
C LYS A 4 19.66 13.28 6.07
N VAL A 5 18.58 13.93 6.51
CA VAL A 5 18.41 14.29 7.91
C VAL A 5 18.19 13.07 8.78
N LEU A 6 17.38 12.11 8.30
CA LEU A 6 17.18 10.83 8.99
C LEU A 6 18.47 9.99 8.95
N ASP A 7 19.18 9.96 7.83
CA ASP A 7 20.43 9.23 7.66
C ASP A 7 21.52 9.75 8.62
N LEU A 8 21.68 11.08 8.75
CA LEU A 8 22.61 11.70 9.69
C LEU A 8 22.28 11.32 11.14
N LEU A 9 21.01 11.41 11.52
CA LEU A 9 20.58 11.00 12.86
C LEU A 9 20.86 9.50 13.09
N LEU A 10 20.48 8.64 12.17
CA LEU A 10 20.68 7.19 12.31
C LEU A 10 22.17 6.81 12.36
N THR A 11 23.03 7.49 11.59
CA THR A 11 24.48 7.32 11.66
C THR A 11 24.99 7.65 13.06
N ALA A 12 24.63 8.81 13.60
CA ALA A 12 25.03 9.21 14.96
C ALA A 12 24.50 8.27 16.05
N LEU A 13 23.33 7.65 15.84
CA LEU A 13 22.75 6.67 16.76
C LEU A 13 23.42 5.30 16.65
N LYS A 14 23.83 4.93 15.43
CA LYS A 14 24.63 3.72 15.16
C LYS A 14 25.99 3.79 15.86
N ASP A 15 26.68 4.93 15.73
CA ASP A 15 27.97 5.15 16.39
C ASP A 15 27.90 5.05 17.93
N ARG A 16 26.71 5.27 18.51
CA ARG A 16 26.41 5.13 19.94
C ARG A 16 25.82 3.78 20.33
N GLY A 17 25.65 2.86 19.39
CA GLY A 17 25.07 1.54 19.63
C GLY A 17 23.56 1.52 19.92
N LEU A 18 22.85 2.64 19.69
CA LEU A 18 21.41 2.75 19.95
C LEU A 18 20.54 2.15 18.83
N VAL A 19 21.11 1.98 17.64
CA VAL A 19 20.54 1.20 16.54
C VAL A 19 21.64 0.35 15.91
N LYS A 20 21.33 -0.87 15.51
CA LYS A 20 22.31 -1.80 14.96
C LYS A 20 21.71 -2.70 13.88
N ALA A 21 22.58 -3.24 13.01
CA ALA A 21 22.21 -4.36 12.13
C ALA A 21 22.06 -5.66 12.94
N GLY A 22 21.40 -6.66 12.36
CA GLY A 22 21.25 -7.99 12.95
C GLY A 22 20.22 -8.08 14.08
N GLY A 23 19.67 -6.95 14.53
CA GLY A 23 18.60 -6.92 15.53
C GLY A 23 17.21 -7.26 14.97
N ARG A 24 16.19 -6.86 15.68
CA ARG A 24 14.77 -7.03 15.30
C ARG A 24 14.18 -5.70 14.86
N GLN A 25 13.39 -5.75 13.78
CA GLN A 25 12.62 -4.60 13.33
C GLN A 25 11.19 -4.99 13.02
N ARG A 26 10.31 -4.00 12.98
CA ARG A 26 8.90 -4.15 12.62
C ARG A 26 8.49 -3.03 11.68
N THR A 27 7.64 -3.35 10.70
CA THR A 27 7.09 -2.37 9.74
C THR A 27 5.59 -2.51 9.66
N ASP A 28 4.93 -1.37 9.54
CA ASP A 28 3.50 -1.30 9.22
C ASP A 28 3.21 -0.03 8.42
N SER A 29 2.02 0.01 7.81
CA SER A 29 1.58 1.12 6.99
C SER A 29 0.31 1.78 7.53
N THR A 30 0.19 3.08 7.24
CA THR A 30 -1.07 3.78 7.46
C THR A 30 -1.41 4.70 6.31
N ARG A 31 -2.71 4.97 6.15
CA ARG A 31 -3.21 5.92 5.14
C ARG A 31 -2.81 7.35 5.48
N VAL A 32 -2.60 8.15 4.43
CA VAL A 32 -2.36 9.59 4.52
C VAL A 32 -3.33 10.29 3.57
N LEU A 33 -4.15 11.19 4.09
CA LEU A 33 -5.06 12.01 3.30
C LEU A 33 -4.25 13.10 2.60
N ALA A 34 -4.44 13.24 1.29
CA ALA A 34 -3.82 14.34 0.54
C ALA A 34 -4.35 15.70 0.99
N ALA A 35 -3.58 16.76 0.72
CA ALA A 35 -3.96 18.14 1.00
C ALA A 35 -4.95 18.69 -0.04
N VAL A 36 -5.78 17.83 -0.61
CA VAL A 36 -6.82 18.17 -1.58
C VAL A 36 -8.18 17.66 -1.12
N ARG A 37 -9.23 18.25 -1.64
CA ARG A 37 -10.59 17.80 -1.42
C ARG A 37 -10.86 16.51 -2.19
N ASP A 38 -11.62 15.59 -1.60
CA ASP A 38 -12.19 14.46 -2.32
C ASP A 38 -13.24 14.96 -3.33
N LEU A 39 -13.06 14.57 -4.57
CA LEU A 39 -13.92 14.97 -5.68
C LEU A 39 -14.58 13.71 -6.27
N ASN A 40 -15.89 13.74 -6.49
CA ASN A 40 -16.53 12.74 -7.34
C ASN A 40 -16.17 12.99 -8.81
N ARG A 41 -16.46 12.04 -9.69
CA ARG A 41 -16.08 12.12 -11.12
C ARG A 41 -16.60 13.37 -11.86
N LEU A 42 -17.77 13.87 -11.50
CA LEU A 42 -18.33 15.07 -12.10
C LEU A 42 -17.61 16.32 -11.61
N GLU A 43 -17.44 16.43 -10.29
CA GLU A 43 -16.67 17.51 -9.66
C GLU A 43 -15.21 17.53 -10.15
N LEU A 44 -14.60 16.35 -10.30
CA LEU A 44 -13.24 16.22 -10.79
C LEU A 44 -13.11 16.75 -12.24
N ALA A 45 -14.07 16.47 -13.12
CA ALA A 45 -14.08 17.00 -14.47
C ALA A 45 -14.23 18.53 -14.50
N GLY A 46 -15.20 19.07 -13.76
CA GLY A 46 -15.43 20.51 -13.67
C GLY A 46 -14.25 21.25 -13.06
N GLU A 47 -13.68 20.72 -11.98
CA GLU A 47 -12.53 21.32 -11.30
C GLU A 47 -11.25 21.24 -12.14
N THR A 48 -11.07 20.20 -12.95
CA THR A 48 -9.96 20.11 -13.90
C THR A 48 -10.06 21.16 -14.99
N LEU A 49 -11.26 21.37 -15.56
CA LEU A 49 -11.50 22.47 -16.50
C LEU A 49 -11.22 23.83 -15.86
N ARG A 50 -11.76 24.07 -14.67
CA ARG A 50 -11.56 25.31 -13.95
C ARG A 50 -10.06 25.59 -13.72
N ALA A 51 -9.32 24.60 -13.21
CA ALA A 51 -7.89 24.74 -12.96
C ALA A 51 -7.10 25.03 -14.25
N THR A 52 -7.50 24.41 -15.36
CA THR A 52 -6.86 24.65 -16.66
C THR A 52 -7.18 26.04 -17.20
N LEU A 53 -8.43 26.48 -17.09
CA LEU A 53 -8.83 27.81 -17.51
C LEU A 53 -8.14 28.91 -16.69
N GLU A 54 -8.02 28.75 -15.39
CA GLU A 54 -7.27 29.67 -14.52
C GLU A 54 -5.79 29.76 -14.95
N ALA A 55 -5.16 28.61 -15.22
CA ALA A 55 -3.78 28.57 -15.67
C ALA A 55 -3.60 29.27 -17.04
N LEU A 56 -4.52 29.04 -17.99
CA LEU A 56 -4.51 29.68 -19.30
C LEU A 56 -4.83 31.17 -19.20
N ALA A 57 -5.78 31.57 -18.37
CA ALA A 57 -6.10 32.99 -18.14
C ALA A 57 -4.92 33.78 -17.55
N CYS A 58 -4.11 33.13 -16.72
CA CYS A 58 -2.88 33.75 -16.19
C CYS A 58 -1.74 33.79 -17.21
N ALA A 59 -1.58 32.71 -18.00
CA ALA A 59 -0.43 32.56 -18.90
C ALA A 59 -0.62 33.17 -20.28
N ALA A 60 -1.85 33.16 -20.81
CA ALA A 60 -2.21 33.59 -22.18
C ALA A 60 -3.62 34.19 -22.24
N PRO A 61 -3.92 35.32 -21.54
CA PRO A 61 -5.27 35.86 -21.43
C PRO A 61 -5.88 36.21 -22.78
N ASP A 62 -5.14 36.87 -23.67
CA ASP A 62 -5.62 37.29 -24.98
C ASP A 62 -5.94 36.12 -25.89
N TRP A 63 -5.09 35.09 -25.86
CA TRP A 63 -5.36 33.86 -26.61
C TRP A 63 -6.62 33.16 -26.08
N LEU A 64 -6.78 33.04 -24.77
CA LEU A 64 -7.95 32.40 -24.16
C LEU A 64 -9.23 33.17 -24.51
N ALA A 65 -9.21 34.51 -24.48
CA ALA A 65 -10.34 35.34 -24.84
C ALA A 65 -10.75 35.17 -26.31
N GLY A 66 -9.82 34.86 -27.20
CA GLY A 66 -10.11 34.53 -28.60
C GLY A 66 -10.58 33.07 -28.83
N ALA A 67 -10.19 32.16 -27.93
CA ALA A 67 -10.46 30.72 -28.07
C ALA A 67 -11.82 30.28 -27.48
N VAL A 68 -12.34 30.96 -26.46
CA VAL A 68 -13.57 30.62 -25.76
C VAL A 68 -14.47 31.83 -25.51
N SER A 69 -15.78 31.61 -25.34
CA SER A 69 -16.72 32.63 -24.85
C SER A 69 -16.45 32.88 -23.35
N VAL A 70 -15.58 33.86 -23.02
CA VAL A 70 -15.14 34.13 -21.64
C VAL A 70 -16.31 34.27 -20.68
N ARG A 71 -17.38 35.00 -21.07
CA ARG A 71 -18.57 35.20 -20.21
C ARG A 71 -19.24 33.88 -19.88
N GLU A 72 -19.56 33.10 -20.91
CA GLU A 72 -20.25 31.81 -20.72
C GLU A 72 -19.45 30.81 -19.93
N TRP A 73 -18.12 30.75 -20.16
CA TRP A 73 -17.26 29.83 -19.46
C TRP A 73 -16.95 30.31 -18.03
N ALA A 74 -16.89 31.62 -17.78
CA ALA A 74 -16.78 32.17 -16.43
C ALA A 74 -18.02 31.86 -15.58
N ASP A 75 -19.24 31.98 -16.16
CA ASP A 75 -20.46 31.59 -15.47
C ASP A 75 -20.47 30.10 -15.10
N ARG A 76 -19.89 29.24 -15.93
CA ARG A 76 -19.89 27.79 -15.77
C ARG A 76 -18.76 27.28 -14.90
N TYR A 77 -17.56 27.86 -14.99
CA TYR A 77 -16.31 27.37 -14.36
C TYR A 77 -15.67 28.37 -13.39
N GLY A 78 -16.14 29.58 -13.26
CA GLY A 78 -15.61 30.59 -12.34
C GLY A 78 -15.77 30.22 -10.86
N PRO A 79 -16.97 29.76 -10.41
CA PRO A 79 -17.17 29.36 -9.03
C PRO A 79 -16.33 28.11 -8.67
N ARG A 80 -15.71 28.13 -7.51
CA ARG A 80 -14.99 26.94 -6.98
C ARG A 80 -15.98 25.84 -6.61
N THR A 81 -15.56 24.58 -6.75
CA THR A 81 -16.40 23.39 -6.49
C THR A 81 -16.95 23.31 -5.06
N HIS A 82 -16.30 23.93 -4.06
CA HIS A 82 -16.81 23.98 -2.69
C HIS A 82 -17.97 24.96 -2.47
N SER A 83 -18.15 25.92 -3.37
CA SER A 83 -19.29 26.83 -3.38
C SER A 83 -20.40 26.36 -4.33
N TRP A 84 -20.23 25.25 -5.00
CA TRP A 84 -21.15 24.71 -5.97
C TRP A 84 -21.69 23.34 -5.55
N HIS A 85 -22.99 23.14 -5.70
CA HIS A 85 -23.63 21.87 -5.40
C HIS A 85 -24.09 21.23 -6.70
N PRO A 86 -23.67 19.99 -7.01
CA PRO A 86 -24.14 19.30 -8.21
C PRO A 86 -25.67 19.12 -8.17
N PRO A 87 -26.33 19.14 -9.32
CA PRO A 87 -27.78 18.92 -9.41
C PRO A 87 -28.19 17.64 -8.67
N ALA A 88 -29.33 17.66 -8.00
CA ALA A 88 -29.86 16.48 -7.30
C ALA A 88 -30.25 15.35 -8.28
N SER A 89 -30.80 15.72 -9.46
CA SER A 89 -31.25 14.78 -10.50
C SER A 89 -30.08 14.09 -11.20
N THR A 90 -30.15 12.77 -11.35
CA THR A 90 -29.16 11.97 -12.09
C THR A 90 -29.07 12.39 -13.54
N SER A 91 -30.22 12.64 -14.23
CA SER A 91 -30.20 13.05 -15.62
C SER A 91 -29.51 14.41 -15.83
N LYS A 92 -29.76 15.38 -14.95
CA LYS A 92 -29.06 16.67 -14.98
C LYS A 92 -27.57 16.57 -14.73
N ARG A 93 -27.14 15.62 -13.87
CA ARG A 93 -25.71 15.34 -13.66
C ARG A 93 -25.06 14.73 -14.90
N GLU A 94 -25.76 13.84 -15.59
CA GLU A 94 -25.27 13.23 -16.83
C GLU A 94 -25.19 14.28 -17.96
N GLU A 95 -26.23 15.11 -18.12
CA GLU A 95 -26.20 16.22 -19.04
C GLU A 95 -25.02 17.16 -18.80
N MET A 96 -24.80 17.57 -17.55
CA MET A 96 -23.69 18.40 -17.13
C MET A 96 -22.33 17.71 -17.41
N ALA A 97 -22.22 16.41 -17.15
CA ALA A 97 -21.02 15.66 -17.47
C ALA A 97 -20.71 15.67 -18.98
N LEU A 98 -21.73 15.60 -19.83
CA LEU A 98 -21.56 15.69 -21.28
C LEU A 98 -21.20 17.11 -21.73
N VAL A 99 -21.73 18.16 -21.07
CA VAL A 99 -21.30 19.55 -21.30
C VAL A 99 -19.82 19.68 -21.00
N TYR A 100 -19.38 19.26 -19.81
CA TYR A 100 -17.95 19.26 -19.45
C TYR A 100 -17.12 18.48 -20.48
N GLY A 101 -17.60 17.29 -20.86
CA GLY A 101 -16.93 16.48 -21.87
C GLY A 101 -16.66 17.21 -23.17
N ARG A 102 -17.69 17.91 -23.71
CA ARG A 102 -17.59 18.71 -24.95
C ARG A 102 -16.64 19.91 -24.77
N ASP A 103 -16.81 20.66 -23.69
CA ASP A 103 -15.98 21.85 -23.42
C ASP A 103 -14.50 21.50 -23.29
N GLY A 104 -14.17 20.41 -22.58
CA GLY A 104 -12.77 20.00 -22.46
C GLY A 104 -12.16 19.49 -23.76
N PHE A 105 -12.93 18.82 -24.62
CA PHE A 105 -12.44 18.50 -25.96
C PHE A 105 -12.25 19.76 -26.81
N ALA A 106 -13.18 20.73 -26.76
CA ALA A 106 -13.05 21.98 -27.49
C ALA A 106 -11.81 22.77 -27.03
N LEU A 107 -11.58 22.84 -25.72
CA LEU A 107 -10.38 23.51 -25.19
C LEU A 107 -9.09 22.80 -25.61
N LEU A 108 -9.06 21.47 -25.56
CA LEU A 108 -7.89 20.68 -26.01
C LEU A 108 -7.65 20.86 -27.52
N GLU A 109 -8.70 20.91 -28.35
CA GLU A 109 -8.58 21.18 -29.79
C GLU A 109 -8.04 22.59 -30.05
N ALA A 110 -8.54 23.60 -29.34
CA ALA A 110 -8.04 24.96 -29.45
C ALA A 110 -6.57 25.07 -29.07
N VAL A 111 -6.14 24.43 -27.97
CA VAL A 111 -4.73 24.41 -27.55
C VAL A 111 -3.83 23.67 -28.55
N HIS A 112 -4.35 22.67 -29.27
CA HIS A 112 -3.60 21.90 -30.26
C HIS A 112 -3.79 22.38 -31.70
N ALA A 113 -4.54 23.46 -31.92
CA ALA A 113 -4.70 24.05 -33.24
C ALA A 113 -3.35 24.54 -33.82
N PRO A 114 -3.17 24.50 -35.14
CA PRO A 114 -1.89 24.89 -35.75
C PRO A 114 -1.46 26.34 -35.48
N ASP A 115 -2.39 27.23 -35.27
CA ASP A 115 -2.22 28.66 -34.97
C ASP A 115 -2.07 28.97 -33.49
N ALA A 116 -2.30 27.97 -32.61
CA ALA A 116 -2.13 28.13 -31.17
C ALA A 116 -0.63 28.14 -30.80
N PRO A 117 -0.22 28.99 -29.83
CA PRO A 117 1.15 28.97 -29.32
C PRO A 117 1.54 27.57 -28.80
N ALA A 118 2.58 26.97 -29.36
CA ALA A 118 2.98 25.59 -29.08
C ALA A 118 3.26 25.32 -27.60
N TRP A 119 3.77 26.30 -26.85
CA TRP A 119 4.07 26.19 -25.43
C TRP A 119 2.84 26.00 -24.52
N LEU A 120 1.63 26.35 -25.00
CA LEU A 120 0.39 26.12 -24.24
C LEU A 120 0.19 24.62 -23.93
N ARG A 121 0.65 23.77 -24.84
CA ARG A 121 0.55 22.31 -24.67
C ARG A 121 1.39 21.78 -23.53
N GLU A 122 2.46 22.50 -23.18
CA GLU A 122 3.41 22.12 -22.11
C GLU A 122 2.98 22.62 -20.73
N LEU A 123 1.93 23.42 -20.64
CA LEU A 123 1.40 23.85 -19.35
C LEU A 123 0.94 22.66 -18.52
N PRO A 124 1.40 22.49 -17.27
CA PRO A 124 1.04 21.35 -16.43
C PRO A 124 -0.48 21.13 -16.32
N ALA A 125 -1.26 22.20 -16.19
CA ALA A 125 -2.72 22.13 -16.11
C ALA A 125 -3.35 21.58 -17.40
N VAL A 126 -2.80 21.91 -18.59
CA VAL A 126 -3.26 21.37 -19.88
C VAL A 126 -2.91 19.87 -19.99
N GLN A 127 -1.76 19.46 -19.54
CA GLN A 127 -1.38 18.05 -19.52
C GLN A 127 -2.26 17.23 -18.56
N VAL A 128 -2.62 17.81 -17.43
CA VAL A 128 -3.59 17.20 -16.49
C VAL A 128 -4.96 17.09 -17.12
N LEU A 129 -5.44 18.15 -17.79
CA LEU A 129 -6.71 18.13 -18.53
C LEU A 129 -6.71 17.01 -19.59
N ARG A 130 -5.66 16.94 -20.42
CA ARG A 130 -5.52 15.90 -21.44
C ARG A 130 -5.60 14.50 -20.85
N THR A 131 -4.84 14.25 -19.78
CA THR A 131 -4.83 12.95 -19.09
C THR A 131 -6.21 12.62 -18.53
N MET A 132 -6.84 13.57 -17.87
CA MET A 132 -8.15 13.44 -17.25
C MET A 132 -9.23 13.14 -18.28
N TRP A 133 -9.17 13.81 -19.46
CA TRP A 133 -10.15 13.60 -20.53
C TRP A 133 -10.02 12.21 -21.15
N VAL A 134 -8.83 11.76 -21.46
CA VAL A 134 -8.59 10.39 -21.94
C VAL A 134 -9.10 9.34 -20.95
N GLN A 135 -8.96 9.59 -19.65
CA GLN A 135 -9.41 8.67 -18.62
C GLN A 135 -10.93 8.61 -18.46
N ASN A 136 -11.65 9.71 -18.70
CA ASN A 136 -13.06 9.82 -18.36
C ASN A 136 -14.00 9.95 -19.56
N TYR A 137 -13.53 10.36 -20.72
CA TYR A 137 -14.33 10.62 -21.91
C TYR A 137 -13.74 9.96 -23.15
N HIS A 138 -14.57 9.77 -24.15
CA HIS A 138 -14.16 9.39 -25.50
C HIS A 138 -15.15 9.99 -26.51
N ARG A 139 -14.71 10.04 -27.78
CA ARG A 139 -15.56 10.41 -28.91
C ARG A 139 -15.91 9.18 -29.72
N THR A 140 -17.16 9.09 -30.14
CA THR A 140 -17.61 8.12 -31.13
C THR A 140 -18.01 8.87 -32.40
N VAL A 141 -17.56 8.41 -33.55
CA VAL A 141 -18.00 8.94 -34.82
C VAL A 141 -19.31 8.23 -35.20
N THR A 142 -20.37 9.01 -35.42
CA THR A 142 -21.65 8.55 -35.89
C THR A 142 -21.95 9.20 -37.23
N GLU A 143 -23.00 8.75 -37.94
CA GLU A 143 -23.45 9.37 -39.19
C GLU A 143 -23.85 10.86 -38.99
N ALA A 144 -24.26 11.22 -37.78
CA ALA A 144 -24.64 12.58 -37.40
C ALA A 144 -23.42 13.44 -36.93
N GLY A 145 -22.21 12.88 -36.92
CA GLY A 145 -20.97 13.56 -36.45
C GLY A 145 -20.33 12.92 -35.23
N ALA A 146 -19.35 13.62 -34.64
CA ALA A 146 -18.64 13.16 -33.46
C ALA A 146 -19.47 13.43 -32.19
N GLU A 147 -19.82 12.36 -31.47
CA GLU A 147 -20.53 12.42 -30.19
C GLU A 147 -19.58 12.17 -29.04
N VAL A 148 -19.62 13.01 -27.98
CA VAL A 148 -18.85 12.85 -26.76
C VAL A 148 -19.61 11.95 -25.80
N LYS A 149 -18.93 10.91 -25.31
CA LYS A 149 -19.46 9.96 -24.33
C LYS A 149 -18.55 9.88 -23.11
N ARG A 150 -19.17 9.69 -21.94
CA ARG A 150 -18.49 9.41 -20.71
C ARG A 150 -18.14 7.91 -20.63
N ARG A 151 -16.91 7.57 -20.23
CA ARG A 151 -16.53 6.16 -20.00
C ARG A 151 -17.31 5.55 -18.85
N GLU A 152 -17.74 4.31 -19.01
CA GLU A 152 -18.32 3.54 -17.93
C GLU A 152 -17.25 3.17 -16.88
N SER A 153 -17.69 2.77 -15.68
CA SER A 153 -16.76 2.42 -14.58
C SER A 153 -15.84 1.26 -14.94
N LYS A 154 -16.30 0.31 -15.76
CA LYS A 154 -15.51 -0.84 -16.25
C LYS A 154 -14.43 -0.45 -17.26
N ASP A 155 -14.60 0.69 -17.95
CA ASP A 155 -13.69 1.16 -19.01
C ASP A 155 -12.68 2.20 -18.50
N LEU A 156 -12.68 2.44 -17.19
CA LEU A 156 -11.69 3.31 -16.57
C LEU A 156 -10.33 2.62 -16.47
N PRO A 157 -9.23 3.36 -16.58
CA PRO A 157 -7.90 2.79 -16.40
C PRO A 157 -7.71 2.20 -14.99
N PRO A 158 -6.71 1.34 -14.79
CA PRO A 158 -6.34 0.83 -13.48
C PRO A 158 -6.17 1.94 -12.43
N GLY A 159 -6.52 1.67 -11.18
CA GLY A 159 -6.53 2.65 -10.09
C GLY A 159 -5.23 3.46 -9.95
N ARG A 160 -4.06 2.80 -10.15
CA ARG A 160 -2.74 3.45 -10.11
C ARG A 160 -2.53 4.56 -11.15
N LEU A 161 -3.27 4.53 -12.25
CA LEU A 161 -3.18 5.52 -13.33
C LEU A 161 -4.24 6.62 -13.20
N ARG A 162 -5.28 6.43 -12.36
CA ARG A 162 -6.37 7.40 -12.25
C ARG A 162 -5.97 8.63 -11.48
N LEU A 163 -6.16 9.79 -12.09
CA LEU A 163 -6.05 11.05 -11.38
C LEU A 163 -7.21 11.22 -10.39
N ALA A 164 -6.87 11.67 -9.19
CA ALA A 164 -7.84 11.93 -8.12
C ALA A 164 -8.06 13.43 -7.89
N SER A 165 -7.13 14.28 -8.32
CA SER A 165 -7.21 15.73 -8.20
C SER A 165 -6.40 16.40 -9.32
N PRO A 166 -6.83 17.56 -9.85
CA PRO A 166 -6.00 18.33 -10.77
C PRO A 166 -4.84 19.06 -10.07
N TYR A 167 -4.87 19.21 -8.75
CA TYR A 167 -3.87 19.94 -7.97
C TYR A 167 -2.80 19.05 -7.38
N ASP A 168 -3.08 17.78 -7.22
CA ASP A 168 -2.15 16.78 -6.70
C ASP A 168 -2.21 15.54 -7.59
N THR A 169 -1.34 15.53 -8.59
CA THR A 169 -1.29 14.48 -9.61
C THR A 169 -0.68 13.18 -9.12
N ASP A 170 -0.06 13.16 -7.95
CA ASP A 170 0.53 11.98 -7.32
C ASP A 170 -0.46 11.26 -6.41
N ALA A 171 -1.45 11.98 -5.86
CA ALA A 171 -2.48 11.40 -5.02
C ALA A 171 -3.34 10.38 -5.79
N ARG A 172 -3.66 9.26 -5.15
CA ARG A 172 -4.49 8.20 -5.71
C ARG A 172 -5.62 7.81 -4.76
N TYR A 173 -6.63 7.14 -5.31
CA TYR A 173 -7.69 6.55 -4.51
C TYR A 173 -7.19 5.25 -3.86
N GLY A 174 -7.26 5.19 -2.54
CA GLY A 174 -7.01 3.99 -1.75
C GLY A 174 -8.29 3.42 -1.16
N LEU A 175 -8.29 2.11 -0.87
CA LEU A 175 -9.37 1.41 -0.18
C LEU A 175 -8.77 0.55 0.94
N LYS A 176 -9.25 0.73 2.17
CA LYS A 176 -8.90 -0.14 3.31
C LYS A 176 -10.15 -0.38 4.14
N GLN A 177 -10.50 -1.64 4.38
CA GLN A 177 -11.66 -2.04 5.19
C GLN A 177 -12.98 -1.35 4.80
N GLY A 178 -13.24 -1.23 3.49
CA GLY A 178 -14.45 -0.59 2.97
C GLY A 178 -14.45 0.95 2.97
N SER A 179 -13.43 1.58 3.54
CA SER A 179 -13.29 3.05 3.56
C SER A 179 -12.36 3.51 2.44
N TRP A 180 -12.85 4.45 1.62
CA TRP A 180 -12.08 5.10 0.57
C TRP A 180 -11.38 6.35 1.11
N TRP A 181 -10.21 6.64 0.56
CA TRP A 181 -9.53 7.93 0.76
C TRP A 181 -8.76 8.33 -0.49
N THR A 182 -8.48 9.61 -0.62
CA THR A 182 -7.59 10.17 -1.64
C THR A 182 -6.28 10.57 -0.99
N GLY A 183 -5.16 10.08 -1.53
CA GLY A 183 -3.84 10.48 -1.05
C GLY A 183 -2.76 9.42 -1.19
N TYR A 184 -2.12 9.14 -0.07
CA TYR A 184 -0.87 8.40 0.02
C TYR A 184 -0.94 7.28 1.06
N LYS A 185 0.11 6.50 1.11
CA LYS A 185 0.38 5.54 2.16
C LYS A 185 1.78 5.78 2.71
N ILE A 186 1.95 5.67 4.01
CA ILE A 186 3.24 5.75 4.67
C ILE A 186 3.57 4.40 5.28
N HIS A 187 4.80 3.94 5.10
CA HIS A 187 5.37 2.74 5.69
C HIS A 187 6.43 3.15 6.69
N ILE A 188 6.34 2.69 7.92
CA ILE A 188 7.23 3.03 9.02
C ILE A 188 7.90 1.77 9.53
N SER A 189 9.23 1.75 9.53
CA SER A 189 10.02 0.70 10.15
C SER A 189 10.64 1.22 11.45
N GLY A 190 10.69 0.38 12.45
CA GLY A 190 11.33 0.73 13.71
C GLY A 190 11.98 -0.46 14.40
N SER A 191 13.01 -0.21 15.19
CA SER A 191 13.68 -1.20 16.03
C SER A 191 12.71 -1.75 17.09
N CYS A 192 12.85 -3.03 17.42
CA CYS A 192 12.03 -3.70 18.43
C CYS A 192 12.81 -4.78 19.17
N ASP A 193 14.11 -4.57 19.36
CA ASP A 193 14.92 -5.45 20.18
C ASP A 193 14.33 -5.55 21.59
N ASP A 194 14.38 -6.73 22.18
CA ASP A 194 13.78 -6.97 23.48
C ASP A 194 14.52 -6.19 24.58
N ALA A 195 13.78 -5.84 25.62
CA ALA A 195 14.31 -5.19 26.82
C ALA A 195 15.32 -6.08 27.57
N ASP A 196 15.33 -7.38 27.26
CA ASP A 196 16.20 -8.35 27.91
C ASP A 196 17.67 -8.28 27.47
N GLY A 197 18.00 -7.36 26.57
CA GLY A 197 19.40 -7.05 26.20
C GLY A 197 20.18 -8.20 25.59
N LEU A 198 19.53 -9.27 25.14
CA LEU A 198 20.19 -10.39 24.48
C LEU A 198 20.29 -10.13 22.98
N ASP A 199 21.45 -10.21 22.42
CA ASP A 199 21.67 -10.23 20.98
C ASP A 199 21.08 -11.52 20.41
N ALA A 200 20.13 -11.39 19.49
CA ALA A 200 19.41 -12.52 18.90
C ALA A 200 20.33 -13.49 18.12
N ALA A 201 21.49 -13.01 17.68
CA ALA A 201 22.46 -13.81 16.92
C ALA A 201 23.52 -14.48 17.81
N THR A 202 23.90 -13.84 18.90
CA THR A 202 25.01 -14.29 19.75
C THR A 202 24.58 -14.74 21.14
N GLY A 203 23.37 -14.47 21.58
CA GLY A 203 22.89 -14.75 22.94
C GLY A 203 23.62 -13.93 24.03
N GLN A 204 24.46 -12.98 23.65
CA GLN A 204 25.15 -12.11 24.59
C GLN A 204 24.32 -10.94 25.02
N ALA A 205 24.39 -10.56 26.28
CA ALA A 205 23.76 -9.38 26.82
C ALA A 205 24.27 -8.13 26.08
N THR A 206 23.38 -7.37 25.46
CA THR A 206 23.73 -6.03 24.99
C THR A 206 24.07 -5.18 26.19
N PRO A 207 25.19 -4.42 26.20
CA PRO A 207 25.48 -3.52 27.31
C PRO A 207 24.29 -2.59 27.50
N LEU A 208 23.58 -2.73 28.60
CA LEU A 208 22.58 -1.78 29.02
C LEU A 208 23.30 -0.45 29.23
N GLY A 209 22.89 0.62 28.56
CA GLY A 209 23.29 1.95 28.99
C GLY A 209 22.90 2.15 30.46
N ALA A 210 23.50 3.10 31.13
CA ALA A 210 23.33 3.31 32.59
C ALA A 210 21.84 3.42 33.00
N ASP A 211 20.91 3.59 32.06
CA ASP A 211 19.51 4.02 32.27
C ASP A 211 18.45 3.08 31.63
N GLY A 212 18.78 1.84 31.29
CA GLY A 212 17.80 0.87 30.79
C GLY A 212 17.91 0.57 29.28
N PRO A 213 16.95 -0.20 28.70
CA PRO A 213 17.00 -0.62 27.30
C PRO A 213 16.92 0.58 26.35
N PRO A 214 17.60 0.52 25.18
CA PRO A 214 17.59 1.62 24.22
C PRO A 214 16.17 1.91 23.73
N PRO A 215 15.86 3.18 23.38
CA PRO A 215 14.54 3.54 22.89
C PRO A 215 14.28 2.88 21.54
N ARG A 216 13.02 2.52 21.29
CA ARG A 216 12.58 1.98 20.00
C ARG A 216 12.54 3.10 18.99
N LEU A 217 13.46 3.09 18.02
CA LEU A 217 13.67 4.19 17.07
C LEU A 217 13.14 3.85 15.68
N ILE A 218 12.67 4.86 14.95
CA ILE A 218 12.28 4.73 13.55
C ILE A 218 13.56 4.64 12.73
N THR A 219 13.69 3.57 11.95
CA THR A 219 14.89 3.24 11.16
C THR A 219 14.68 3.45 9.67
N SER A 220 13.44 3.41 9.20
CA SER A 220 13.10 3.71 7.81
C SER A 220 11.69 4.26 7.71
N ILE A 221 11.49 5.10 6.71
CA ILE A 221 10.21 5.67 6.37
C ILE A 221 10.08 5.77 4.85
N ALA A 222 8.95 5.34 4.32
CA ALA A 222 8.64 5.46 2.90
C ALA A 222 7.23 5.99 2.71
N THR A 223 7.07 6.85 1.73
CA THR A 223 5.75 7.36 1.31
C THR A 223 5.49 6.93 -0.11
N THR A 224 4.31 6.37 -0.36
CA THR A 224 3.87 5.92 -1.68
C THR A 224 2.52 6.50 -2.01
N ASP A 225 2.09 6.42 -3.26
CA ASP A 225 0.69 6.63 -3.56
C ASP A 225 -0.19 5.56 -2.89
N ALA A 226 -1.48 5.84 -2.74
CA ALA A 226 -2.40 4.98 -2.00
C ALA A 226 -2.64 3.61 -2.63
N THR A 227 -2.25 3.38 -3.89
CA THR A 227 -2.48 2.12 -4.63
C THR A 227 -1.36 1.10 -4.45
N VAL A 228 -0.18 1.53 -4.00
CA VAL A 228 0.96 0.63 -3.76
C VAL A 228 0.61 -0.30 -2.60
N THR A 229 0.73 -1.59 -2.82
CA THR A 229 0.43 -2.60 -1.80
C THR A 229 1.56 -2.72 -0.78
N ASP A 230 1.25 -3.24 0.39
CA ASP A 230 2.25 -3.45 1.43
C ASP A 230 3.29 -4.50 0.97
N ALA A 231 2.86 -5.52 0.22
CA ALA A 231 3.75 -6.53 -0.36
C ALA A 231 4.76 -5.92 -1.37
N GLU A 232 4.32 -4.95 -2.20
CA GLU A 232 5.23 -4.23 -3.13
C GLU A 232 6.30 -3.43 -2.39
N MET A 233 6.07 -3.06 -1.13
CA MET A 233 7.03 -2.30 -0.31
C MET A 233 7.97 -3.15 0.52
N THR A 234 7.78 -4.47 0.58
CA THR A 234 8.65 -5.34 1.39
C THR A 234 10.10 -5.27 0.94
N GLU A 235 10.39 -5.51 -0.32
CA GLU A 235 11.75 -5.45 -0.85
C GLU A 235 12.34 -4.03 -0.84
N PRO A 236 11.64 -2.96 -1.26
CA PRO A 236 12.13 -1.59 -1.15
C PRO A 236 12.51 -1.17 0.29
N VAL A 237 11.74 -1.58 1.30
CA VAL A 237 12.08 -1.31 2.71
C VAL A 237 13.41 -1.97 3.09
N HIS A 238 13.64 -3.22 2.67
CA HIS A 238 14.91 -3.90 2.93
C HIS A 238 16.09 -3.25 2.20
N HIS A 239 15.90 -2.76 0.97
CA HIS A 239 16.92 -1.98 0.28
C HIS A 239 17.26 -0.68 1.02
N MET A 240 16.25 0.05 1.54
CA MET A 240 16.49 1.26 2.33
C MET A 240 17.24 0.94 3.64
N LEU A 241 16.92 -0.16 4.31
CA LEU A 241 17.61 -0.60 5.52
C LEU A 241 19.04 -1.07 5.20
N ALA A 242 19.26 -1.77 4.09
CA ALA A 242 20.57 -2.18 3.62
C ALA A 242 21.48 -0.99 3.34
N ALA A 243 20.96 0.03 2.65
CA ALA A 243 21.70 1.26 2.36
C ALA A 243 22.18 2.02 3.61
N ARG A 244 21.54 1.77 4.76
CA ARG A 244 21.87 2.34 6.07
C ARG A 244 22.70 1.40 6.95
N ASP A 245 23.04 0.20 6.46
CA ASP A 245 23.61 -0.90 7.28
C ASP A 245 22.75 -1.20 8.53
N LEU A 246 21.45 -1.27 8.37
CA LEU A 246 20.48 -1.51 9.43
C LEU A 246 19.56 -2.70 9.12
N LEU A 247 19.99 -3.64 8.27
CA LEU A 247 19.22 -4.86 8.00
C LEU A 247 19.02 -5.65 9.30
N PRO A 248 17.79 -6.01 9.65
CA PRO A 248 17.52 -6.85 10.81
C PRO A 248 17.82 -8.32 10.51
N ALA A 249 18.07 -9.13 11.54
CA ALA A 249 18.03 -10.59 11.43
C ALA A 249 16.56 -11.08 11.27
N GLU A 250 15.63 -10.40 11.96
CA GLU A 250 14.20 -10.70 11.97
C GLU A 250 13.37 -9.43 11.70
N HIS A 251 12.44 -9.55 10.78
CA HIS A 251 11.53 -8.45 10.44
C HIS A 251 10.07 -8.86 10.64
N PHE A 252 9.39 -8.19 11.57
CA PHE A 252 8.00 -8.44 11.92
C PHE A 252 7.08 -7.60 11.03
N LEU A 253 6.22 -8.28 10.26
CA LEU A 253 5.35 -7.65 9.28
C LEU A 253 3.91 -8.18 9.45
N ASP A 254 2.91 -7.43 8.99
CA ASP A 254 1.57 -8.00 8.87
C ASP A 254 1.45 -8.89 7.61
N SER A 255 0.33 -9.61 7.51
CA SER A 255 0.06 -10.51 6.38
C SER A 255 -0.03 -9.79 5.03
N GLY A 256 -0.20 -8.47 5.01
CA GLY A 256 -0.25 -7.66 3.80
C GLY A 256 1.11 -7.48 3.12
N TYR A 257 2.19 -7.65 3.89
CA TYR A 257 3.57 -7.54 3.40
C TYR A 257 4.15 -8.86 2.88
N ALA A 258 3.48 -9.99 3.10
CA ALA A 258 4.08 -11.29 2.86
C ALA A 258 3.44 -12.07 1.72
N SER A 259 4.30 -12.73 0.96
CA SER A 259 3.99 -13.87 0.10
C SER A 259 5.09 -14.91 0.27
N ALA A 260 4.88 -16.13 -0.24
CA ALA A 260 5.92 -17.14 -0.20
C ALA A 260 7.20 -16.68 -0.91
N GLU A 261 7.04 -16.03 -2.06
CA GLU A 261 8.14 -15.48 -2.85
C GLU A 261 8.94 -14.43 -2.05
N LEU A 262 8.24 -13.56 -1.31
CA LEU A 262 8.90 -12.54 -0.48
C LEU A 262 9.61 -13.17 0.72
N ILE A 263 9.01 -14.18 1.38
CA ILE A 263 9.67 -14.87 2.50
C ILE A 263 10.99 -15.50 2.04
N VAL A 264 10.96 -16.24 0.93
CA VAL A 264 12.16 -16.86 0.34
C VAL A 264 13.14 -15.80 -0.15
N GLY A 265 12.65 -14.80 -0.89
CA GLY A 265 13.46 -13.75 -1.48
C GLY A 265 14.21 -12.91 -0.43
N MET A 266 13.54 -12.49 0.64
CA MET A 266 14.18 -11.69 1.69
C MET A 266 15.26 -12.49 2.44
N LYS A 267 15.00 -13.77 2.68
CA LYS A 267 16.02 -14.65 3.29
C LYS A 267 17.23 -14.82 2.38
N LYS A 268 17.00 -15.05 1.09
CA LYS A 268 18.06 -15.29 0.12
C LYS A 268 18.86 -14.04 -0.22
N ASN A 269 18.18 -12.90 -0.46
CA ASN A 269 18.81 -11.69 -0.97
C ASN A 269 19.41 -10.81 0.13
N PHE A 270 18.80 -10.80 1.32
CA PHE A 270 19.16 -9.91 2.42
C PHE A 270 19.55 -10.64 3.71
N GLY A 271 19.42 -11.97 3.77
CA GLY A 271 19.64 -12.74 5.00
C GLY A 271 18.55 -12.58 6.07
N VAL A 272 17.50 -11.80 5.78
CA VAL A 272 16.45 -11.42 6.74
C VAL A 272 15.38 -12.50 6.83
N THR A 273 15.02 -12.88 8.04
CA THR A 273 13.88 -13.77 8.32
C THR A 273 12.61 -12.92 8.52
N LEU A 274 11.62 -13.07 7.62
CA LEU A 274 10.33 -12.44 7.82
C LEU A 274 9.51 -13.22 8.85
N VAL A 275 9.06 -12.53 9.90
CA VAL A 275 8.13 -13.06 10.90
C VAL A 275 6.77 -12.46 10.63
N THR A 276 5.92 -13.19 9.93
CA THR A 276 4.66 -12.68 9.39
C THR A 276 3.63 -13.80 9.28
N PRO A 277 2.35 -13.53 9.57
CA PRO A 277 1.31 -14.51 9.30
C PRO A 277 1.09 -14.66 7.80
N VAL A 278 0.90 -15.89 7.39
CA VAL A 278 0.49 -16.23 6.03
C VAL A 278 -0.98 -16.65 6.00
N LEU A 279 -1.63 -16.46 4.87
CA LEU A 279 -3.03 -16.85 4.73
C LEU A 279 -3.21 -18.34 4.95
N MET A 280 -4.13 -18.69 5.82
CA MET A 280 -4.52 -20.08 6.05
C MET A 280 -5.22 -20.67 4.81
N ASN A 281 -5.21 -21.99 4.71
CA ASN A 281 -5.90 -22.68 3.64
C ASN A 281 -7.42 -22.43 3.74
N SER A 282 -7.95 -21.63 2.84
CA SER A 282 -9.37 -21.26 2.79
C SER A 282 -10.20 -22.13 1.83
N SER A 283 -9.65 -23.27 1.37
CA SER A 283 -10.38 -24.19 0.49
C SER A 283 -11.66 -24.73 1.16
N PRO A 284 -12.69 -25.10 0.38
CA PRO A 284 -13.89 -25.69 0.94
C PRO A 284 -13.62 -26.90 1.81
N GLN A 285 -12.63 -27.72 1.47
CA GLN A 285 -12.24 -28.91 2.23
C GLN A 285 -11.59 -28.54 3.56
N ALA A 286 -10.73 -27.51 3.60
CA ALA A 286 -10.16 -27.02 4.84
C ALA A 286 -11.22 -26.45 5.78
N ARG A 287 -12.20 -25.72 5.25
CA ARG A 287 -13.32 -25.20 6.04
C ARG A 287 -14.24 -26.28 6.59
N ALA A 288 -14.38 -27.39 5.84
CA ALA A 288 -15.19 -28.53 6.27
C ALA A 288 -14.52 -29.34 7.40
N GLY A 289 -13.20 -29.27 7.57
CA GLY A 289 -12.47 -29.98 8.62
C GLY A 289 -12.53 -31.50 8.54
N ALA A 290 -12.93 -32.07 7.38
CA ALA A 290 -13.16 -33.50 7.22
C ALA A 290 -11.89 -34.32 6.87
N GLY A 291 -10.70 -33.72 6.93
CA GLY A 291 -9.44 -34.40 6.66
C GLY A 291 -9.16 -34.66 5.17
N PHE A 292 -9.77 -33.91 4.27
CA PHE A 292 -9.56 -34.02 2.82
C PHE A 292 -9.06 -32.72 2.18
N ASP A 293 -8.54 -31.83 2.97
CA ASP A 293 -7.85 -30.67 2.45
C ASP A 293 -6.47 -31.05 1.91
N ARG A 294 -5.72 -30.05 1.41
CA ARG A 294 -4.41 -30.30 0.81
C ARG A 294 -3.40 -30.92 1.79
N THR A 295 -3.46 -30.58 3.06
CA THR A 295 -2.49 -31.05 4.08
C THR A 295 -2.62 -32.54 4.36
N ALA A 296 -3.78 -33.11 4.08
CA ALA A 296 -4.02 -34.55 4.23
C ALA A 296 -3.44 -35.43 3.09
N PHE A 297 -2.90 -34.76 2.03
CA PHE A 297 -2.27 -35.45 0.90
C PHE A 297 -0.76 -35.48 1.09
N THR A 298 -0.14 -36.64 0.94
CA THR A 298 1.32 -36.78 0.93
C THR A 298 1.85 -36.40 -0.46
N ILE A 299 2.80 -35.47 -0.51
CA ILE A 299 3.40 -34.96 -1.77
C ILE A 299 4.80 -35.53 -1.90
N ASP A 300 5.03 -36.35 -2.90
CA ASP A 300 6.36 -36.83 -3.31
C ASP A 300 6.85 -35.95 -4.47
N TRP A 301 7.69 -34.98 -4.16
CA TRP A 301 8.21 -34.02 -5.13
C TRP A 301 9.16 -34.66 -6.15
N ASP A 302 9.91 -35.68 -5.73
CA ASP A 302 10.92 -36.33 -6.55
C ASP A 302 10.26 -37.29 -7.57
N LYS A 303 9.25 -38.04 -7.14
CA LYS A 303 8.41 -38.85 -8.02
C LYS A 303 7.37 -38.06 -8.79
N ARG A 304 7.19 -36.75 -8.46
CA ARG A 304 6.10 -35.90 -8.99
C ARG A 304 4.73 -36.59 -8.85
N GLN A 305 4.42 -37.04 -7.66
CA GLN A 305 3.21 -37.78 -7.34
C GLN A 305 2.62 -37.31 -6.02
N ALA A 306 1.30 -37.36 -5.90
CA ALA A 306 0.59 -37.14 -4.64
C ALA A 306 -0.19 -38.39 -4.27
N THR A 307 -0.21 -38.72 -2.98
CA THR A 307 -1.02 -39.81 -2.43
C THR A 307 -2.18 -39.23 -1.62
N CYS A 308 -3.40 -39.66 -1.91
CA CYS A 308 -4.58 -39.21 -1.20
C CYS A 308 -4.71 -39.89 0.19
N PRO A 309 -5.55 -39.39 1.11
CA PRO A 309 -5.78 -40.02 2.42
C PRO A 309 -6.30 -41.47 2.37
N ARG A 310 -6.77 -41.91 1.21
CA ARG A 310 -7.23 -43.30 1.00
C ARG A 310 -6.16 -44.22 0.41
N GLY A 311 -4.93 -43.67 0.16
CA GLY A 311 -3.81 -44.45 -0.38
C GLY A 311 -3.69 -44.43 -1.90
N ASP A 312 -4.63 -43.86 -2.63
CA ASP A 312 -4.54 -43.75 -4.09
C ASP A 312 -3.55 -42.66 -4.51
N THR A 313 -2.87 -42.91 -5.63
CA THR A 313 -1.86 -41.98 -6.17
C THR A 313 -2.39 -41.15 -7.35
N SER A 314 -1.83 -39.96 -7.51
CA SER A 314 -2.17 -39.09 -8.63
C SER A 314 -1.59 -39.62 -9.94
N THR A 315 -2.31 -39.39 -11.03
CA THR A 315 -1.93 -39.79 -12.39
C THR A 315 -1.39 -38.67 -13.25
N TRP A 316 -1.54 -37.40 -12.79
CA TRP A 316 -1.14 -36.23 -13.53
C TRP A 316 -0.41 -35.25 -12.65
N TRP A 317 0.71 -34.73 -13.16
CA TRP A 317 1.51 -33.69 -12.53
C TRP A 317 2.04 -32.74 -13.61
N SER A 318 1.66 -31.48 -13.60
CA SER A 318 2.07 -30.52 -14.61
C SER A 318 2.31 -29.12 -14.04
N PRO A 319 3.41 -28.46 -14.46
CA PRO A 319 3.56 -27.04 -14.25
C PRO A 319 2.42 -26.26 -14.93
N ALA A 320 1.95 -25.20 -14.31
CA ALA A 320 0.89 -24.36 -14.83
C ALA A 320 1.11 -22.91 -14.37
N THR A 321 0.40 -21.98 -14.98
CA THR A 321 0.27 -20.60 -14.50
C THR A 321 -1.18 -20.37 -14.11
N LEU A 322 -1.42 -20.11 -12.83
CA LEU A 322 -2.74 -19.85 -12.30
C LEU A 322 -2.82 -18.40 -11.82
N ARG A 323 -3.70 -17.61 -12.44
CA ARG A 323 -3.86 -16.17 -12.11
C ARG A 323 -2.55 -15.38 -12.12
N GLY A 324 -1.67 -15.66 -13.08
CA GLY A 324 -0.37 -15.01 -13.22
C GLY A 324 0.76 -15.57 -12.34
N THR A 325 0.47 -16.54 -11.45
CA THR A 325 1.47 -17.13 -10.54
C THR A 325 1.83 -18.55 -11.00
N LYS A 326 3.11 -18.91 -10.91
CA LYS A 326 3.59 -20.26 -11.19
C LYS A 326 2.97 -21.26 -10.20
N ALA A 327 2.44 -22.35 -10.70
CA ALA A 327 1.78 -23.38 -9.92
C ALA A 327 2.11 -24.77 -10.46
N ILE A 328 1.82 -25.80 -9.67
CA ILE A 328 1.84 -27.19 -10.05
C ILE A 328 0.43 -27.73 -9.88
N VAL A 329 -0.13 -28.26 -10.94
CA VAL A 329 -1.44 -28.88 -10.95
C VAL A 329 -1.27 -30.39 -10.91
N ILE A 330 -1.89 -31.01 -9.90
CA ILE A 330 -1.89 -32.46 -9.67
C ILE A 330 -3.32 -32.95 -9.81
N LYS A 331 -3.54 -34.02 -10.60
CA LYS A 331 -4.87 -34.62 -10.76
C LYS A 331 -4.85 -36.11 -10.43
N PHE A 332 -5.91 -36.52 -9.78
CA PHE A 332 -6.24 -37.94 -9.54
C PHE A 332 -7.20 -38.41 -10.63
N ASP A 333 -7.13 -39.69 -10.99
CA ASP A 333 -7.99 -40.23 -12.01
C ASP A 333 -9.46 -40.17 -11.55
N LYS A 334 -10.33 -39.88 -12.51
CA LYS A 334 -11.77 -39.86 -12.26
C LYS A 334 -12.31 -41.27 -11.94
N GLU A 335 -11.74 -42.30 -12.56
CA GLU A 335 -12.17 -43.68 -12.35
C GLU A 335 -11.83 -44.19 -10.94
N THR A 336 -10.71 -43.73 -10.36
CA THR A 336 -10.33 -43.95 -8.96
C THR A 336 -11.21 -43.14 -8.00
N CYS A 337 -11.48 -41.89 -8.33
CA CYS A 337 -12.23 -40.98 -7.45
C CYS A 337 -13.76 -41.22 -7.51
N ARG A 338 -14.30 -41.77 -8.61
CA ARG A 338 -15.75 -41.93 -8.82
C ARG A 338 -16.39 -42.93 -7.83
N PRO A 339 -15.82 -44.12 -7.58
CA PRO A 339 -16.33 -45.05 -6.59
C PRO A 339 -15.93 -44.72 -5.14
N CYS A 340 -15.12 -43.69 -4.91
CA CYS A 340 -14.59 -43.39 -3.60
C CYS A 340 -15.71 -42.97 -2.62
N PRO A 341 -15.88 -43.65 -1.47
CA PRO A 341 -16.98 -43.40 -0.55
C PRO A 341 -16.94 -42.04 0.13
N VAL A 342 -15.77 -41.36 0.13
CA VAL A 342 -15.56 -40.01 0.71
C VAL A 342 -15.43 -38.95 -0.36
N ARG A 343 -15.81 -39.23 -1.59
CA ARG A 343 -15.66 -38.32 -2.72
C ARG A 343 -16.27 -36.93 -2.48
N ASP A 344 -17.47 -36.89 -1.92
CA ASP A 344 -18.20 -35.62 -1.72
C ASP A 344 -17.55 -34.72 -0.67
N GLN A 345 -16.79 -35.29 0.26
CA GLN A 345 -15.97 -34.57 1.21
C GLN A 345 -14.64 -34.08 0.59
N CYS A 346 -14.12 -34.87 -0.37
CA CYS A 346 -12.82 -34.64 -0.97
C CYS A 346 -12.85 -33.65 -2.17
N THR A 347 -13.85 -33.74 -3.05
CA THR A 347 -13.92 -32.95 -4.28
C THR A 347 -15.32 -32.46 -4.61
N ARG A 348 -15.43 -31.22 -5.11
CA ARG A 348 -16.67 -30.65 -5.67
C ARG A 348 -16.83 -30.93 -7.18
N SER A 349 -15.84 -31.55 -7.82
CA SER A 349 -15.90 -31.86 -9.24
C SER A 349 -17.01 -32.90 -9.50
N LYS A 350 -17.94 -32.56 -10.36
CA LYS A 350 -19.03 -33.51 -10.75
C LYS A 350 -18.55 -34.57 -11.74
N THR A 351 -17.59 -34.22 -12.61
CA THR A 351 -17.17 -35.03 -13.76
C THR A 351 -15.74 -35.56 -13.68
N GLY A 352 -14.86 -34.92 -12.89
CA GLY A 352 -13.45 -35.27 -12.77
C GLY A 352 -13.07 -35.86 -11.43
N GLY A 353 -11.80 -36.23 -11.27
CA GLY A 353 -11.17 -36.60 -10.01
C GLY A 353 -10.78 -35.40 -9.16
N ARG A 354 -10.13 -35.64 -8.03
CA ARG A 354 -9.55 -34.60 -7.19
C ARG A 354 -8.44 -33.88 -7.95
N THR A 355 -8.43 -32.53 -7.83
CA THR A 355 -7.34 -31.71 -8.31
C THR A 355 -6.73 -30.93 -7.14
N LEU A 356 -5.41 -30.94 -7.03
CA LEU A 356 -4.64 -30.08 -6.12
C LEU A 356 -3.89 -29.04 -6.94
N SER A 357 -3.73 -27.86 -6.38
CA SER A 357 -2.86 -26.81 -6.92
C SER A 357 -1.86 -26.45 -5.84
N LEU A 358 -0.59 -26.56 -6.14
CA LEU A 358 0.54 -26.26 -5.25
C LEU A 358 1.35 -25.13 -5.86
N GLN A 359 2.08 -24.41 -5.04
CA GLN A 359 3.19 -23.59 -5.51
C GLN A 359 4.40 -24.46 -5.88
N PRO A 360 5.43 -23.94 -6.57
CA PRO A 360 6.72 -24.63 -6.69
C PRO A 360 7.24 -25.10 -5.33
N ARG A 361 8.00 -26.20 -5.29
CA ARG A 361 8.40 -26.91 -4.07
C ARG A 361 8.89 -25.96 -2.97
N GLU A 362 9.90 -25.15 -3.25
CA GLU A 362 10.50 -24.23 -2.29
C GLU A 362 9.47 -23.30 -1.64
N LEU A 363 8.60 -22.70 -2.46
CA LEU A 363 7.57 -21.77 -1.98
C LEU A 363 6.46 -22.51 -1.19
N GLN A 364 6.11 -23.71 -1.61
CA GLN A 364 5.09 -24.52 -0.95
C GLN A 364 5.56 -24.98 0.42
N GLU A 365 6.79 -25.46 0.53
CA GLU A 365 7.40 -25.93 1.79
C GLU A 365 7.48 -24.77 2.81
N VAL A 366 7.88 -23.58 2.37
CA VAL A 366 7.91 -22.37 3.21
C VAL A 366 6.53 -21.99 3.70
N LEU A 367 5.51 -22.01 2.83
CA LEU A 367 4.12 -21.73 3.24
C LEU A 367 3.58 -22.73 4.25
N ASP A 368 3.86 -24.00 4.04
CA ASP A 368 3.39 -25.06 4.93
C ASP A 368 4.05 -24.96 6.30
N HIS A 369 5.36 -24.70 6.31
CA HIS A 369 6.10 -24.43 7.53
C HIS A 369 5.57 -23.18 8.28
N ALA A 370 5.39 -22.07 7.57
CA ALA A 370 4.85 -20.84 8.16
C ALA A 370 3.42 -21.03 8.73
N ARG A 371 2.57 -21.85 8.08
CA ARG A 371 1.23 -22.16 8.60
C ARG A 371 1.29 -22.98 9.88
N LEU A 372 2.17 -23.98 9.95
CA LEU A 372 2.36 -24.77 11.17
C LEU A 372 2.88 -23.92 12.32
N GLN A 373 3.82 -23.01 12.05
CA GLN A 373 4.35 -22.11 13.06
C GLN A 373 3.29 -21.20 13.68
N GLN A 374 2.29 -20.77 12.93
CA GLN A 374 1.23 -19.89 13.44
C GLN A 374 0.35 -20.54 14.53
N ASP A 375 0.34 -21.86 14.62
CA ASP A 375 -0.37 -22.61 15.66
C ASP A 375 0.47 -22.73 16.95
N ASP A 376 1.77 -22.44 16.89
CA ASP A 376 2.67 -22.45 18.03
C ASP A 376 2.47 -21.19 18.91
N GLU A 377 2.33 -21.40 20.21
CA GLU A 377 2.15 -20.35 21.21
C GLU A 377 3.38 -19.46 21.34
N GLN A 378 4.58 -20.03 21.26
CA GLN A 378 5.83 -19.27 21.31
C GLN A 378 5.96 -18.36 20.08
N TRP A 379 5.62 -18.85 18.90
CA TRP A 379 5.60 -18.03 17.70
C TRP A 379 4.59 -16.87 17.82
N ARG A 380 3.38 -17.13 18.37
CA ARG A 380 2.35 -16.09 18.57
C ARG A 380 2.82 -15.03 19.58
N ALA A 381 3.42 -15.43 20.67
CA ALA A 381 3.99 -14.50 21.65
C ALA A 381 5.09 -13.63 21.03
N ARG A 382 6.02 -14.24 20.29
CA ARG A 382 7.06 -13.53 19.54
C ARG A 382 6.48 -12.57 18.50
N TYR A 383 5.54 -13.03 17.69
CA TYR A 383 4.87 -12.18 16.70
C TYR A 383 4.10 -11.02 17.34
N GLY A 384 3.62 -11.19 18.57
CA GLY A 384 2.93 -10.16 19.35
C GLY A 384 3.76 -8.87 19.53
N THR A 385 5.09 -8.95 19.47
CA THR A 385 5.97 -7.76 19.52
C THR A 385 5.75 -6.80 18.35
N ARG A 386 5.19 -7.28 17.21
CA ARG A 386 4.78 -6.45 16.09
C ARG A 386 3.81 -5.34 16.49
N ALA A 387 2.86 -5.61 17.40
CA ALA A 387 1.84 -4.65 17.81
C ALA A 387 2.40 -3.28 18.25
N GLY A 388 3.63 -3.25 18.74
CA GLY A 388 4.26 -1.99 19.13
C GLY A 388 4.51 -1.00 17.98
N ILE A 389 4.44 -1.41 16.68
CA ILE A 389 4.51 -0.46 15.55
C ILE A 389 3.22 0.37 15.47
N GLU A 390 2.08 -0.19 15.87
CA GLU A 390 0.81 0.53 15.93
C GLU A 390 0.89 1.69 16.94
N GLY A 391 1.58 1.48 18.07
CA GLY A 391 1.92 2.54 19.04
C GLY A 391 2.80 3.63 18.41
N THR A 392 3.78 3.25 17.58
CA THR A 392 4.61 4.21 16.84
C THR A 392 3.77 5.04 15.86
N ILE A 393 2.88 4.38 15.09
CA ILE A 393 1.97 5.07 14.16
C ILE A 393 1.01 5.98 14.94
N HIS A 394 0.47 5.52 16.06
CA HIS A 394 -0.41 6.34 16.90
C HIS A 394 0.30 7.59 17.41
N GLN A 395 1.54 7.45 17.92
CA GLN A 395 2.36 8.58 18.36
C GLN A 395 2.64 9.54 17.20
N ALA A 396 3.01 9.02 16.01
CA ALA A 396 3.27 9.82 14.83
C ALA A 396 2.04 10.65 14.44
N VAL A 397 0.87 10.04 14.44
CA VAL A 397 -0.40 10.73 14.15
C VAL A 397 -0.72 11.80 15.20
N ALA A 398 -0.55 11.48 16.48
CA ALA A 398 -0.89 12.39 17.58
C ALA A 398 0.07 13.61 17.67
N VAL A 399 1.36 13.40 17.41
CA VAL A 399 2.39 14.44 17.58
C VAL A 399 2.56 15.28 16.32
N THR A 400 2.59 14.64 15.13
CA THR A 400 2.94 15.33 13.88
C THR A 400 1.75 15.55 12.95
N GLY A 401 0.61 14.89 13.21
CA GLY A 401 -0.54 14.92 12.30
C GLY A 401 -0.34 14.13 11.01
N MET A 402 0.61 13.20 10.97
CA MET A 402 1.12 12.45 9.81
C MET A 402 0.06 11.82 8.88
N ARG A 403 -1.19 11.65 9.34
CA ARG A 403 -2.30 11.14 8.50
C ARG A 403 -2.89 12.15 7.55
N ARG A 404 -2.47 13.41 7.60
CA ARG A 404 -2.89 14.49 6.70
C ARG A 404 -1.67 15.17 6.13
N ALA A 405 -1.45 15.02 4.83
CA ALA A 405 -0.41 15.77 4.14
C ALA A 405 -0.69 17.28 4.25
N ARG A 406 0.35 18.05 4.46
CA ARG A 406 0.30 19.53 4.48
C ARG A 406 0.68 20.12 3.12
N TYR A 407 1.29 19.30 2.28
CA TYR A 407 1.84 19.69 0.98
C TYR A 407 1.20 18.88 -0.14
N LEU A 408 1.25 19.44 -1.34
CA LEU A 408 0.85 18.78 -2.58
C LEU A 408 2.04 18.03 -3.18
N GLY A 409 1.80 16.84 -3.68
CA GLY A 409 2.77 15.99 -4.34
C GLY A 409 3.51 15.02 -3.39
N LEU A 410 3.89 13.89 -3.95
CA LEU A 410 4.50 12.77 -3.21
C LEU A 410 5.82 13.15 -2.54
N GLN A 411 6.70 13.88 -3.26
CA GLN A 411 8.03 14.25 -2.74
C GLN A 411 7.95 15.13 -1.50
N LYS A 412 7.12 16.20 -1.54
CA LYS A 412 6.96 17.10 -0.40
C LYS A 412 6.31 16.40 0.79
N THR A 413 5.34 15.54 0.53
CA THR A 413 4.70 14.72 1.56
C THR A 413 5.69 13.72 2.16
N HIS A 414 6.57 13.12 1.34
CA HIS A 414 7.62 12.25 1.84
C HIS A 414 8.62 13.02 2.74
N LEU A 415 9.05 14.20 2.30
CA LEU A 415 9.93 15.07 3.11
C LEU A 415 9.31 15.42 4.46
N GLU A 416 8.02 15.76 4.50
CA GLU A 416 7.27 16.00 5.74
C GLU A 416 7.33 14.78 6.68
N HIS A 417 7.18 13.57 6.11
CA HIS A 417 7.23 12.33 6.87
C HIS A 417 8.63 12.03 7.40
N VAL A 418 9.68 12.32 6.62
CA VAL A 418 11.08 12.18 7.07
C VAL A 418 11.35 13.08 8.27
N PHE A 419 10.97 14.36 8.22
CA PHE A 419 11.11 15.26 9.37
C PHE A 419 10.28 14.80 10.57
N SER A 420 9.10 14.26 10.34
CA SER A 420 8.26 13.70 11.39
C SER A 420 8.93 12.51 12.08
N ALA A 421 9.59 11.62 11.31
CA ALA A 421 10.33 10.49 11.86
C ALA A 421 11.54 10.95 12.72
N VAL A 422 12.29 11.95 12.23
CA VAL A 422 13.39 12.56 12.97
C VAL A 422 12.90 13.16 14.28
N ALA A 423 11.83 13.96 14.23
CA ALA A 423 11.25 14.58 15.42
C ALA A 423 10.79 13.54 16.46
N LEU A 424 10.16 12.46 16.01
CA LEU A 424 9.75 11.36 16.90
C LEU A 424 10.94 10.65 17.53
N ASN A 425 12.00 10.41 16.77
CA ASN A 425 13.23 9.82 17.29
C ASN A 425 13.87 10.73 18.36
N LEU A 426 13.92 12.04 18.10
CA LEU A 426 14.44 13.01 19.08
C LEU A 426 13.59 13.04 20.36
N ILE A 427 12.27 13.04 20.25
CA ILE A 427 11.36 12.98 21.41
C ILE A 427 11.58 11.69 22.22
N ARG A 428 11.80 10.56 21.56
CA ARG A 428 12.04 9.27 22.21
C ARG A 428 13.41 9.23 22.90
N LEU A 429 14.43 9.81 22.26
CA LEU A 429 15.76 9.94 22.83
C LEU A 429 15.76 10.86 24.07
N ASP A 430 15.07 12.02 23.99
CA ASP A 430 14.94 12.94 25.11
C ASP A 430 14.22 12.25 26.29
N ALA A 431 13.13 11.54 26.06
CA ALA A 431 12.43 10.77 27.08
C ALA A 431 13.34 9.70 27.73
N TRP A 432 14.11 8.98 26.91
CA TRP A 432 15.02 7.94 27.38
C TRP A 432 16.16 8.51 28.23
N TRP A 433 16.80 9.60 27.78
CA TRP A 433 17.88 10.27 28.52
C TRP A 433 17.44 10.85 29.85
N ASN A 434 16.17 11.29 29.93
CA ASN A 434 15.61 11.85 31.16
C ASN A 434 14.90 10.79 32.03
N GLY A 435 15.06 9.49 31.73
CA GLY A 435 14.47 8.39 32.51
C GLY A 435 12.93 8.37 32.49
N HIS A 436 12.29 9.02 31.49
CA HIS A 436 10.83 8.98 31.38
C HIS A 436 10.35 7.64 30.86
N PRO A 437 9.23 7.09 31.38
CA PRO A 437 8.67 5.83 30.89
C PRO A 437 8.38 5.90 29.39
N LEU A 438 8.91 4.96 28.61
CA LEU A 438 8.77 4.89 27.14
C LEU A 438 7.33 4.56 26.68
N ASP A 439 6.48 4.09 27.59
CA ASP A 439 5.07 3.75 27.33
C ASP A 439 4.13 4.97 27.37
N ARG A 440 4.59 6.09 27.94
CA ARG A 440 3.80 7.34 28.12
C ARG A 440 4.44 8.53 27.42
N THR A 441 4.42 8.55 26.10
CA THR A 441 5.02 9.63 25.29
C THR A 441 4.24 10.96 25.30
N ARG A 442 3.08 11.02 25.89
CA ARG A 442 2.29 12.26 26.05
C ARG A 442 1.57 12.26 27.39
N VAL A 443 2.25 12.76 28.40
CA VAL A 443 1.66 13.04 29.69
C VAL A 443 1.16 14.50 29.66
N SER A 444 -0.12 14.74 29.99
CA SER A 444 -0.64 16.10 30.13
C SER A 444 0.11 16.84 31.26
N HIS A 445 0.16 18.17 31.19
CA HIS A 445 0.79 18.96 32.27
C HIS A 445 0.18 18.62 33.63
N LEU A 446 -1.11 18.35 33.69
CA LEU A 446 -1.78 17.93 34.93
C LEU A 446 -1.29 16.55 35.40
N ALA A 447 -1.12 15.58 34.48
CA ALA A 447 -0.63 14.25 34.83
C ALA A 447 0.89 14.25 35.21
N ARG A 448 1.67 15.24 34.71
CA ARG A 448 3.04 15.46 35.15
C ARG A 448 3.15 15.90 36.60
N LEU A 449 2.17 16.65 37.10
CA LEU A 449 2.12 17.02 38.50
C LEU A 449 1.97 15.79 39.44
N ASP A 450 1.22 14.78 38.98
CA ASP A 450 1.07 13.53 39.72
C ASP A 450 2.37 12.71 39.78
N LEU A 451 3.14 12.69 38.70
CA LEU A 451 4.44 12.03 38.63
C LEU A 451 5.52 12.75 39.46
N SER A 452 5.44 14.06 39.63
CA SER A 452 6.36 14.83 40.47
C SER A 452 6.05 14.70 41.97
N LEU A 453 4.84 14.29 42.31
CA LEU A 453 4.45 14.00 43.68
C LEU A 453 4.76 12.54 44.09
N ALA A 454 5.09 11.68 43.11
CA ALA A 454 5.45 10.27 43.35
C ALA A 454 6.97 10.03 43.43
N ALA A 455 7.79 11.06 43.27
CA ALA A 455 9.23 11.09 43.52
C ALA A 455 9.50 11.64 44.92
#